data_3273bb7167182aaa130bfd494baf84bc
#
_entry.id   3273bb7167182aaa130bfd494baf84bc
#
_cell.length_a   1.000
_cell.length_b   1.000
_cell.length_c   1.000
_cell.angle_alpha   90.00
_cell.angle_beta   90.00
_cell.angle_gamma   90.00
#
_symmetry.space_group_name_H-M   'P 1'
#
loop_
_entity.id
_entity.type
_entity.pdbx_description
1 polymer ?
#
loop_
_entity_poly.entity_id
_entity_poly.type
_entity_poly.pdbx_seq_one_letter_code
_entity_poly.pdbx_strand_id
1 'polypeptide(L)'
;GFNRRYDFGHHSLKQHLKQKIGRLEKIIITSRDPSPPSLKYLKSSGGIFKDMMIHDFDLARYYLGKDEFQSIFAMGSNLSDKRFNKINDYELATTILKSKKGVQCIITNSRHCSFGYDQRVELFGNKGMLVSDNKRNDEINYFSKSSTNSKSPLLHFFIERYSEAFKLQLFDLVKFSRKNIKPRAVFEDGRKSIILAEGAMKSIKSKKFEKLIY
;
A
#
# COMPACT_ATOMS: atom_id res chain seq x y z
N GLY A 1 2.73 -0.32 -13.38
CA GLY A 1 3.54 -1.33 -12.71
C GLY A 1 3.42 -1.30 -11.20
N PHE A 2 3.37 -2.46 -10.58
CA PHE A 2 3.30 -2.61 -9.12
C PHE A 2 4.67 -2.96 -8.56
N ASN A 3 5.55 -1.97 -8.51
CA ASN A 3 6.94 -2.09 -8.06
C ASN A 3 7.07 -2.54 -6.60
N ARG A 4 6.06 -2.30 -5.74
CA ARG A 4 6.10 -2.66 -4.32
C ARG A 4 6.22 -4.17 -4.08
N ARG A 5 5.76 -5.03 -5.00
CA ARG A 5 5.98 -6.49 -4.96
C ARG A 5 7.44 -6.90 -5.07
N TYR A 6 8.30 -5.99 -5.56
CA TYR A 6 9.74 -6.18 -5.73
C TYR A 6 10.57 -5.56 -4.60
N ASP A 7 9.94 -4.77 -3.71
CA ASP A 7 10.61 -4.28 -2.52
C ASP A 7 11.02 -5.42 -1.60
N PHE A 8 12.25 -5.37 -1.11
CA PHE A 8 12.82 -6.46 -0.30
C PHE A 8 11.97 -6.76 0.93
N GLY A 9 11.56 -5.74 1.70
CA GLY A 9 10.74 -5.92 2.90
C GLY A 9 9.38 -6.52 2.58
N HIS A 10 8.66 -5.93 1.63
CA HIS A 10 7.34 -6.42 1.24
C HIS A 10 7.38 -7.81 0.61
N HIS A 11 8.41 -8.11 -0.19
CA HIS A 11 8.58 -9.44 -0.76
C HIS A 11 8.91 -10.49 0.31
N SER A 12 9.78 -10.15 1.26
CA SER A 12 10.14 -11.04 2.37
C SER A 12 8.93 -11.40 3.24
N LEU A 13 8.02 -10.45 3.49
CA LEU A 13 6.75 -10.77 4.17
C LEU A 13 5.99 -11.89 3.45
N LYS A 14 5.87 -11.80 2.11
CA LYS A 14 5.17 -12.81 1.31
C LYS A 14 5.85 -14.16 1.36
N GLN A 15 7.18 -14.21 1.30
CA GLN A 15 7.93 -15.46 1.33
C GLN A 15 7.79 -16.19 2.66
N HIS A 16 7.80 -15.45 3.77
CA HIS A 16 7.75 -16.02 5.11
C HIS A 16 6.33 -16.19 5.69
N LEU A 17 5.30 -15.63 5.04
CA LEU A 17 3.94 -15.57 5.54
C LEU A 17 3.47 -16.94 6.06
N LYS A 18 3.38 -17.95 5.19
CA LYS A 18 2.80 -19.24 5.53
C LYS A 18 3.58 -19.96 6.64
N GLN A 19 4.91 -19.90 6.60
CA GLN A 19 5.79 -20.59 7.54
C GLN A 19 5.75 -19.94 8.93
N LYS A 20 5.77 -18.61 9.00
CA LYS A 20 5.94 -17.88 10.25
C LYS A 20 4.63 -17.56 10.99
N ILE A 21 3.57 -17.21 10.24
CA ILE A 21 2.31 -16.77 10.87
C ILE A 21 1.15 -17.76 10.69
N GLY A 22 1.37 -18.84 9.93
CA GLY A 22 0.32 -19.84 9.69
C GLY A 22 -0.78 -19.31 8.77
N ARG A 23 -2.04 -19.37 9.22
CA ARG A 23 -3.18 -18.84 8.48
C ARG A 23 -3.25 -17.34 8.65
N LEU A 24 -3.24 -16.60 7.54
CA LEU A 24 -3.40 -15.15 7.53
C LEU A 24 -4.83 -14.80 7.99
N GLU A 25 -4.95 -13.87 8.92
CA GLU A 25 -6.21 -13.43 9.52
C GLU A 25 -6.45 -11.93 9.32
N LYS A 26 -5.38 -11.12 9.37
CA LYS A 26 -5.46 -9.67 9.19
C LYS A 26 -4.28 -9.10 8.40
N ILE A 27 -4.57 -8.09 7.60
CA ILE A 27 -3.60 -7.26 6.88
C ILE A 27 -3.82 -5.81 7.30
N ILE A 28 -2.76 -5.11 7.70
CA ILE A 28 -2.80 -3.66 7.94
C ILE A 28 -1.73 -3.01 7.06
N ILE A 29 -2.12 -2.02 6.26
CA ILE A 29 -1.21 -1.27 5.39
C ILE A 29 -1.36 0.22 5.71
N THR A 30 -0.23 0.87 5.95
CA THR A 30 -0.14 2.31 6.12
C THR A 30 0.76 2.88 5.03
N SER A 31 0.24 3.84 4.27
CA SER A 31 0.99 4.56 3.25
C SER A 31 0.74 6.06 3.37
N ARG A 32 1.79 6.86 3.59
CA ARG A 32 1.71 8.30 3.73
C ARG A 32 2.80 8.97 2.91
N ASP A 33 2.42 9.94 2.10
CA ASP A 33 3.35 10.78 1.34
C ASP A 33 3.86 11.93 2.23
N PRO A 34 5.10 12.41 2.07
CA PRO A 34 5.64 13.51 2.87
C PRO A 34 4.91 14.84 2.63
N SER A 35 4.40 15.04 1.42
CA SER A 35 3.64 16.21 1.02
C SER A 35 2.70 15.90 -0.15
N PRO A 36 1.56 16.63 -0.28
CA PRO A 36 0.65 16.43 -1.39
C PRO A 36 1.28 16.88 -2.72
N PRO A 37 0.96 16.20 -3.83
CA PRO A 37 1.38 16.60 -5.16
C PRO A 37 0.79 17.96 -5.58
N SER A 38 1.25 18.48 -6.71
CA SER A 38 0.68 19.72 -7.29
C SER A 38 -0.79 19.55 -7.63
N LEU A 39 -1.56 20.64 -7.56
CA LEU A 39 -2.99 20.61 -7.90
C LEU A 39 -3.23 20.19 -9.36
N LYS A 40 -2.30 20.52 -10.27
CA LYS A 40 -2.35 20.07 -11.68
C LYS A 40 -2.30 18.54 -11.77
N TYR A 41 -1.41 17.90 -11.03
CA TYR A 41 -1.28 16.46 -10.99
C TYR A 41 -2.54 15.82 -10.36
N LEU A 42 -2.99 16.31 -9.21
CA LEU A 42 -4.16 15.78 -8.50
C LEU A 42 -5.42 15.74 -9.38
N LYS A 43 -5.65 16.77 -10.20
CA LYS A 43 -6.79 16.82 -11.14
C LYS A 43 -6.79 15.70 -12.19
N SER A 44 -5.61 15.19 -12.55
CA SER A 44 -5.46 14.16 -13.59
C SER A 44 -5.11 12.78 -13.06
N SER A 45 -4.80 12.65 -11.76
CA SER A 45 -4.29 11.41 -11.17
C SER A 45 -5.35 10.31 -11.00
N GLY A 46 -6.62 10.68 -10.99
CA GLY A 46 -7.74 9.75 -10.70
C GLY A 46 -8.10 9.66 -9.22
N GLY A 47 -7.51 10.51 -8.37
CA GLY A 47 -7.79 10.62 -6.94
C GLY A 47 -7.04 9.59 -6.09
N ILE A 48 -7.15 9.74 -4.75
CA ILE A 48 -6.37 8.97 -3.79
C ILE A 48 -6.49 7.44 -3.97
N PHE A 49 -7.65 6.94 -4.39
CA PHE A 49 -7.88 5.50 -4.56
C PHE A 49 -7.22 4.93 -5.80
N LYS A 50 -7.18 5.67 -6.93
CA LYS A 50 -6.61 5.20 -8.20
C LYS A 50 -5.14 5.59 -8.37
N ASP A 51 -4.66 6.60 -7.63
CA ASP A 51 -3.29 7.08 -7.71
C ASP A 51 -2.40 6.53 -6.60
N MET A 52 -2.86 6.57 -5.36
CA MET A 52 -2.07 6.17 -4.19
C MET A 52 -2.46 4.79 -3.65
N MET A 53 -3.71 4.61 -3.24
CA MET A 53 -4.18 3.38 -2.59
C MET A 53 -4.19 2.16 -3.52
N ILE A 54 -4.18 2.35 -4.83
CA ILE A 54 -4.11 1.26 -5.80
C ILE A 54 -2.88 0.36 -5.59
N HIS A 55 -1.76 0.93 -5.14
CA HIS A 55 -0.55 0.20 -4.81
C HIS A 55 -0.72 -0.66 -3.55
N ASP A 56 -1.51 -0.18 -2.59
CA ASP A 56 -1.82 -0.90 -1.35
C ASP A 56 -2.86 -1.99 -1.61
N PHE A 57 -3.84 -1.74 -2.48
CA PHE A 57 -4.77 -2.78 -2.95
C PHE A 57 -4.03 -3.93 -3.65
N ASP A 58 -3.04 -3.62 -4.46
CA ASP A 58 -2.19 -4.63 -5.09
C ASP A 58 -1.40 -5.44 -4.05
N LEU A 59 -0.75 -4.77 -3.08
CA LEU A 59 -0.03 -5.45 -2.00
C LEU A 59 -0.96 -6.32 -1.15
N ALA A 60 -2.13 -5.81 -0.76
CA ALA A 60 -3.10 -6.58 0.02
C ALA A 60 -3.50 -7.87 -0.72
N ARG A 61 -3.78 -7.78 -2.03
CA ARG A 61 -4.07 -8.93 -2.89
C ARG A 61 -2.86 -9.86 -3.03
N TYR A 62 -1.66 -9.31 -3.12
CA TYR A 62 -0.43 -10.09 -3.19
C TYR A 62 -0.26 -10.97 -1.94
N TYR A 63 -0.50 -10.43 -0.74
CA TYR A 63 -0.45 -11.21 0.50
C TYR A 63 -1.60 -12.20 0.62
N LEU A 64 -2.80 -11.82 0.24
CA LEU A 64 -3.99 -12.67 0.27
C LEU A 64 -3.84 -13.92 -0.62
N GLY A 65 -3.12 -13.81 -1.74
CA GLY A 65 -2.80 -14.92 -2.64
C GLY A 65 -3.98 -15.34 -3.52
N LYS A 66 -4.46 -16.59 -3.36
CA LYS A 66 -5.55 -17.15 -4.18
C LYS A 66 -6.94 -16.75 -3.70
N ASP A 67 -7.07 -16.17 -2.50
CA ASP A 67 -8.34 -15.66 -2.00
C ASP A 67 -8.63 -14.28 -2.63
N GLU A 68 -9.88 -13.82 -2.55
CA GLU A 68 -10.32 -12.55 -3.12
C GLU A 68 -11.12 -11.75 -2.09
N PHE A 69 -10.96 -10.42 -2.11
CA PHE A 69 -11.79 -9.54 -1.32
C PHE A 69 -13.22 -9.53 -1.89
N GLN A 70 -14.22 -9.74 -1.06
CA GLN A 70 -15.63 -9.77 -1.47
C GLN A 70 -16.38 -8.47 -1.20
N SER A 71 -15.88 -7.66 -0.25
CA SER A 71 -16.51 -6.38 0.12
C SER A 71 -15.50 -5.36 0.57
N ILE A 72 -15.83 -4.09 0.39
CA ILE A 72 -15.04 -2.92 0.75
C ILE A 72 -15.92 -1.83 1.34
N PHE A 73 -15.42 -1.19 2.41
CA PHE A 73 -15.93 0.06 2.94
C PHE A 73 -14.83 1.12 2.89
N ALA A 74 -15.16 2.34 2.51
CA ALA A 74 -14.20 3.43 2.41
C ALA A 74 -14.71 4.72 3.03
N MET A 75 -13.79 5.46 3.65
CA MET A 75 -14.01 6.82 4.13
C MET A 75 -12.85 7.72 3.70
N GLY A 76 -13.13 9.00 3.53
CA GLY A 76 -12.15 10.03 3.17
C GLY A 76 -12.44 11.34 3.87
N SER A 77 -11.40 12.13 4.12
CA SER A 77 -11.48 13.42 4.80
C SER A 77 -10.48 14.42 4.27
N ASN A 78 -10.80 15.72 4.40
CA ASN A 78 -9.95 16.85 4.03
C ASN A 78 -9.89 17.80 5.22
N LEU A 79 -8.90 17.63 6.10
CA LEU A 79 -8.78 18.36 7.36
C LEU A 79 -7.75 19.50 7.27
N SER A 80 -6.63 19.24 6.58
CA SER A 80 -5.48 20.16 6.51
C SER A 80 -5.45 20.95 5.21
N ASP A 81 -5.81 20.34 4.08
CA ASP A 81 -5.72 20.96 2.76
C ASP A 81 -7.07 21.04 2.05
N LYS A 82 -7.69 22.21 2.13
CA LYS A 82 -8.99 22.48 1.48
C LYS A 82 -8.96 22.43 -0.05
N ARG A 83 -7.78 22.38 -0.69
CA ARG A 83 -7.67 22.25 -2.15
C ARG A 83 -8.29 20.96 -2.66
N PHE A 84 -8.25 19.88 -1.86
CA PHE A 84 -8.88 18.60 -2.20
C PHE A 84 -10.39 18.68 -2.37
N ASN A 85 -11.07 19.55 -1.62
CA ASN A 85 -12.52 19.77 -1.78
C ASN A 85 -12.87 20.33 -3.16
N LYS A 86 -11.97 21.16 -3.74
CA LYS A 86 -12.19 21.81 -5.06
C LYS A 86 -12.06 20.82 -6.23
N ILE A 87 -11.51 19.66 -6.00
CA ILE A 87 -11.26 18.63 -7.03
C ILE A 87 -12.01 17.32 -6.74
N ASN A 88 -12.89 17.29 -5.73
CA ASN A 88 -13.63 16.12 -5.29
C ASN A 88 -12.72 14.90 -4.98
N ASP A 89 -11.57 15.15 -4.34
CA ASP A 89 -10.62 14.14 -3.89
C ASP A 89 -10.38 14.26 -2.37
N TYR A 90 -9.59 13.35 -1.81
CA TYR A 90 -9.31 13.27 -0.38
C TYR A 90 -7.81 13.34 -0.10
N GLU A 91 -7.45 14.04 1.00
CA GLU A 91 -6.08 14.02 1.53
C GLU A 91 -5.83 12.82 2.45
N LEU A 92 -6.88 12.35 3.10
CA LEU A 92 -6.88 11.17 3.97
C LEU A 92 -7.91 10.17 3.47
N ALA A 93 -7.55 8.90 3.41
CA ALA A 93 -8.49 7.84 3.10
C ALA A 93 -8.20 6.58 3.91
N THR A 94 -9.26 5.90 4.34
CA THR A 94 -9.18 4.60 5.00
C THR A 94 -10.15 3.64 4.33
N THR A 95 -9.70 2.40 4.09
CA THR A 95 -10.56 1.32 3.60
C THR A 95 -10.50 0.11 4.52
N ILE A 96 -11.63 -0.55 4.64
CA ILE A 96 -11.78 -1.83 5.33
C ILE A 96 -12.29 -2.84 4.30
N LEU A 97 -11.57 -3.96 4.15
CA LEU A 97 -11.95 -5.02 3.21
C LEU A 97 -12.11 -6.34 3.95
N LYS A 98 -12.99 -7.20 3.44
CA LYS A 98 -13.15 -8.58 3.90
C LYS A 98 -13.02 -9.52 2.72
N SER A 99 -12.21 -10.58 2.86
CA SER A 99 -12.05 -11.59 1.83
C SER A 99 -13.16 -12.64 1.90
N LYS A 100 -13.29 -13.47 0.86
CA LYS A 100 -14.22 -14.61 0.81
C LYS A 100 -13.97 -15.60 1.94
N LYS A 101 -12.71 -15.78 2.36
CA LYS A 101 -12.33 -16.66 3.48
C LYS A 101 -12.31 -15.96 4.84
N GLY A 102 -12.74 -14.70 4.91
CA GLY A 102 -12.88 -13.95 6.16
C GLY A 102 -11.65 -13.13 6.57
N VAL A 103 -10.55 -13.11 5.82
CA VAL A 103 -9.40 -12.24 6.11
C VAL A 103 -9.83 -10.78 6.09
N GLN A 104 -9.47 -10.05 7.14
CA GLN A 104 -9.72 -8.62 7.25
C GLN A 104 -8.52 -7.83 6.73
N CYS A 105 -8.76 -6.73 6.01
CA CYS A 105 -7.72 -5.83 5.60
C CYS A 105 -8.10 -4.38 5.89
N ILE A 106 -7.16 -3.63 6.47
CA ILE A 106 -7.28 -2.20 6.75
C ILE A 106 -6.16 -1.49 6.00
N ILE A 107 -6.50 -0.48 5.20
CA ILE A 107 -5.55 0.35 4.49
C ILE A 107 -5.80 1.80 4.88
N THR A 108 -4.75 2.51 5.30
CA THR A 108 -4.81 3.94 5.61
C THR A 108 -3.81 4.71 4.77
N ASN A 109 -4.31 5.73 4.07
CA ASN A 109 -3.48 6.62 3.25
C ASN A 109 -3.58 8.06 3.69
N SER A 110 -2.48 8.80 3.53
CA SER A 110 -2.42 10.25 3.72
C SER A 110 -1.54 10.89 2.65
N ARG A 111 -2.00 12.02 2.09
CA ARG A 111 -1.22 12.84 1.17
C ARG A 111 -0.21 13.74 1.88
N HIS A 112 -0.12 13.65 3.20
CA HIS A 112 0.88 14.37 3.99
C HIS A 112 1.37 13.55 5.18
N CYS A 113 2.66 13.72 5.53
CA CYS A 113 3.28 13.09 6.69
C CYS A 113 4.53 13.89 7.09
N SER A 114 4.49 14.54 8.23
CA SER A 114 5.56 15.44 8.70
C SER A 114 6.90 14.75 8.96
N PHE A 115 6.90 13.44 9.19
CA PHE A 115 8.10 12.65 9.47
C PHE A 115 8.63 11.85 8.27
N GLY A 116 8.11 12.06 7.06
CA GLY A 116 8.63 11.48 5.83
C GLY A 116 7.72 10.46 5.15
N TYR A 117 8.28 9.65 4.26
CA TYR A 117 7.55 8.65 3.47
C TYR A 117 7.26 7.40 4.28
N ASP A 118 6.07 7.33 4.87
CA ASP A 118 5.68 6.26 5.80
C ASP A 118 4.99 5.10 5.06
N GLN A 119 5.66 3.95 5.00
CA GLN A 119 5.22 2.76 4.25
C GLN A 119 5.39 1.51 5.10
N ARG A 120 4.33 1.09 5.79
CA ARG A 120 4.35 -0.03 6.71
C ARG A 120 3.30 -1.08 6.37
N VAL A 121 3.65 -2.33 6.62
CA VAL A 121 2.74 -3.48 6.44
C VAL A 121 2.83 -4.38 7.67
N GLU A 122 1.69 -4.75 8.20
CA GLU A 122 1.53 -5.78 9.23
C GLU A 122 0.69 -6.92 8.67
N LEU A 123 1.17 -8.15 8.85
CA LEU A 123 0.46 -9.39 8.53
C LEU A 123 0.31 -10.20 9.81
N PHE A 124 -0.91 -10.35 10.29
CA PHE A 124 -1.23 -11.12 11.49
C PHE A 124 -1.92 -12.44 11.14
N GLY A 125 -1.51 -13.50 11.80
CA GLY A 125 -2.07 -14.83 11.64
C GLY A 125 -2.11 -15.62 12.94
N ASN A 126 -2.68 -16.81 12.89
CA ASN A 126 -2.93 -17.63 14.08
C ASN A 126 -1.67 -18.18 14.79
N LYS A 127 -0.47 -18.00 14.21
CA LYS A 127 0.81 -18.44 14.79
C LYS A 127 1.79 -17.30 15.05
N GLY A 128 1.46 -16.08 14.66
CA GLY A 128 2.36 -14.94 14.84
C GLY A 128 2.03 -13.76 13.94
N MET A 129 2.95 -12.81 13.90
CA MET A 129 2.82 -11.57 13.16
C MET A 129 4.14 -11.26 12.43
N LEU A 130 4.03 -10.71 11.21
CA LEU A 130 5.15 -10.16 10.45
C LEU A 130 4.92 -8.68 10.19
N VAL A 131 5.96 -7.88 10.35
CA VAL A 131 5.92 -6.44 10.08
C VAL A 131 7.04 -6.06 9.11
N SER A 132 6.71 -5.26 8.12
CA SER A 132 7.69 -4.51 7.31
C SER A 132 7.61 -3.05 7.70
N ASP A 133 8.68 -2.55 8.28
CA ASP A 133 8.80 -1.18 8.76
C ASP A 133 9.43 -0.27 7.70
N ASN A 134 9.54 1.01 8.03
CA ASN A 134 10.10 2.04 7.17
C ASN A 134 11.62 1.89 7.00
N LYS A 135 12.10 2.25 5.81
CA LYS A 135 13.54 2.36 5.53
C LYS A 135 14.07 3.74 5.91
N ARG A 136 15.31 3.73 6.37
CA ARG A 136 16.10 4.91 6.71
C ARG A 136 17.40 4.91 5.91
N ASN A 137 18.12 6.01 5.90
CA ASN A 137 19.41 6.11 5.22
C ASN A 137 20.49 5.27 5.92
N ASP A 138 20.35 5.10 7.22
CA ASP A 138 21.26 4.32 8.06
C ASP A 138 20.51 3.62 9.20
N GLU A 139 21.22 2.80 9.96
CA GLU A 139 20.71 2.03 11.10
C GLU A 139 21.15 2.63 12.45
N ILE A 140 21.61 3.90 12.47
CA ILE A 140 22.14 4.55 13.68
C ILE A 140 21.00 4.89 14.64
N ASN A 141 21.20 4.54 15.90
CA ASN A 141 20.36 4.97 17.02
C ASN A 141 21.16 5.93 17.89
N TYR A 142 20.65 7.12 18.12
CA TYR A 142 21.28 8.14 18.95
C TYR A 142 20.68 8.18 20.34
N PHE A 143 21.56 8.16 21.35
CA PHE A 143 21.23 8.24 22.76
C PHE A 143 21.96 9.41 23.39
N SER A 144 21.25 10.28 24.10
CA SER A 144 21.80 11.41 24.84
C SER A 144 20.97 11.71 26.06
N LYS A 145 21.39 12.71 26.88
CA LYS A 145 20.63 13.18 28.05
C LYS A 145 19.21 13.68 27.65
N SER A 146 19.05 14.25 26.45
CA SER A 146 17.78 14.84 25.97
C SER A 146 16.99 13.94 25.03
N SER A 147 17.54 12.84 24.59
CA SER A 147 16.90 11.96 23.61
C SER A 147 17.32 10.51 23.80
N THR A 148 16.35 9.62 23.82
CA THR A 148 16.58 8.17 23.93
C THR A 148 16.10 7.47 22.66
N ASN A 149 17.00 6.75 21.98
CA ASN A 149 16.70 5.98 20.79
C ASN A 149 16.17 6.81 19.59
N SER A 150 16.72 8.01 19.39
CA SER A 150 16.45 8.79 18.16
C SER A 150 17.07 8.11 16.95
N LYS A 151 16.36 8.11 15.87
CA LYS A 151 16.77 7.49 14.59
C LYS A 151 16.86 8.52 13.51
N SER A 152 17.66 8.25 12.48
CA SER A 152 17.72 9.05 11.27
C SER A 152 16.32 9.21 10.65
N PRO A 153 16.05 10.32 9.93
CA PRO A 153 14.81 10.51 9.20
C PRO A 153 14.50 9.36 8.24
N LEU A 154 13.24 9.18 7.91
CA LEU A 154 12.83 8.25 6.86
C LEU A 154 13.36 8.71 5.51
N LEU A 155 13.51 7.78 4.56
CA LEU A 155 13.73 8.14 3.16
C LEU A 155 12.64 9.13 2.70
N HIS A 156 13.05 10.11 1.89
CA HIS A 156 12.17 11.24 1.61
C HIS A 156 10.94 10.85 0.79
N PHE A 157 11.11 10.06 -0.29
CA PHE A 157 9.99 9.76 -1.19
C PHE A 157 10.14 8.40 -1.88
N PHE A 158 9.14 8.04 -2.71
CA PHE A 158 9.07 6.73 -3.36
C PHE A 158 10.25 6.40 -4.28
N ILE A 159 10.85 7.41 -4.92
CA ILE A 159 11.99 7.20 -5.82
C ILE A 159 13.17 6.61 -5.05
N GLU A 160 13.49 7.17 -3.88
CA GLU A 160 14.55 6.67 -3.03
C GLU A 160 14.16 5.33 -2.39
N ARG A 161 12.95 5.27 -1.83
CA ARG A 161 12.44 4.09 -1.12
C ARG A 161 12.41 2.83 -1.99
N TYR A 162 12.06 2.97 -3.28
CA TYR A 162 11.84 1.87 -4.19
C TYR A 162 12.84 1.78 -5.34
N SER A 163 13.99 2.45 -5.26
CA SER A 163 15.02 2.44 -6.32
C SER A 163 15.40 1.00 -6.75
N GLU A 164 15.68 0.13 -5.79
CA GLU A 164 16.00 -1.27 -6.06
C GLU A 164 14.79 -2.07 -6.57
N ALA A 165 13.59 -1.77 -6.08
CA ALA A 165 12.38 -2.41 -6.53
C ALA A 165 12.08 -2.11 -8.01
N PHE A 166 12.33 -0.89 -8.48
CA PHE A 166 12.22 -0.53 -9.90
C PHE A 166 13.21 -1.31 -10.77
N LYS A 167 14.47 -1.43 -10.35
CA LYS A 167 15.48 -2.23 -11.06
C LYS A 167 15.04 -3.70 -11.17
N LEU A 168 14.63 -4.30 -10.05
CA LEU A 168 14.17 -5.69 -10.01
C LEU A 168 12.94 -5.92 -10.89
N GLN A 169 12.02 -4.95 -10.95
CA GLN A 169 10.85 -5.01 -11.83
C GLN A 169 11.25 -5.02 -13.31
N LEU A 170 12.22 -4.18 -13.70
CA LEU A 170 12.76 -4.17 -15.08
C LEU A 170 13.46 -5.48 -15.42
N PHE A 171 14.27 -6.04 -14.52
CA PHE A 171 14.89 -7.36 -14.72
C PHE A 171 13.84 -8.48 -14.89
N ASP A 172 12.75 -8.42 -14.13
CA ASP A 172 11.66 -9.40 -14.25
C ASP A 172 10.96 -9.30 -15.60
N LEU A 173 10.75 -8.08 -16.11
CA LEU A 173 10.22 -7.84 -17.45
C LEU A 173 11.15 -8.40 -18.55
N VAL A 174 12.46 -8.19 -18.43
CA VAL A 174 13.45 -8.75 -19.37
C VAL A 174 13.44 -10.28 -19.33
N LYS A 175 13.34 -10.90 -18.14
CA LYS A 175 13.21 -12.36 -18.01
C LYS A 175 11.94 -12.88 -18.67
N PHE A 176 10.82 -12.18 -18.51
CA PHE A 176 9.59 -12.52 -19.20
C PHE A 176 9.75 -12.47 -20.73
N SER A 177 10.29 -11.37 -21.26
CA SER A 177 10.50 -11.19 -22.70
C SER A 177 11.43 -12.26 -23.31
N ARG A 178 12.50 -12.65 -22.60
CA ARG A 178 13.51 -13.60 -23.13
C ARG A 178 13.21 -15.06 -22.85
N LYS A 179 12.58 -15.37 -21.72
CA LYS A 179 12.43 -16.74 -21.20
C LYS A 179 10.99 -17.14 -20.92
N ASN A 180 10.03 -16.27 -21.22
CA ASN A 180 8.59 -16.43 -20.92
C ASN A 180 8.31 -16.78 -19.43
N ILE A 181 9.15 -16.27 -18.51
CA ILE A 181 8.97 -16.46 -17.07
C ILE A 181 7.98 -15.42 -16.59
N LYS A 182 6.81 -15.85 -16.09
CA LYS A 182 5.73 -14.98 -15.62
C LYS A 182 6.24 -13.97 -14.57
N PRO A 183 6.05 -12.65 -14.78
CA PRO A 183 6.47 -11.64 -13.82
C PRO A 183 5.60 -11.67 -12.55
N ARG A 184 6.14 -11.08 -11.44
CA ARG A 184 5.45 -11.02 -10.14
C ARG A 184 4.15 -10.22 -10.17
N ALA A 185 4.02 -9.26 -11.08
CA ALA A 185 2.81 -8.50 -11.32
C ALA A 185 2.42 -8.60 -12.79
N VAL A 186 1.18 -8.99 -13.06
CA VAL A 186 0.63 -9.17 -14.41
C VAL A 186 -0.57 -8.24 -14.62
N PHE A 187 -1.07 -8.17 -15.87
CA PHE A 187 -2.22 -7.33 -16.24
C PHE A 187 -3.43 -7.56 -15.34
N GLU A 188 -3.73 -8.82 -15.03
CA GLU A 188 -4.86 -9.20 -14.18
C GLU A 188 -4.75 -8.64 -12.75
N ASP A 189 -3.53 -8.49 -12.22
CA ASP A 189 -3.31 -7.83 -10.93
C ASP A 189 -3.71 -6.36 -10.99
N GLY A 190 -3.39 -5.68 -12.10
CA GLY A 190 -3.80 -4.30 -12.36
C GLY A 190 -5.31 -4.17 -12.43
N ARG A 191 -5.96 -5.00 -13.25
CA ARG A 191 -7.41 -5.01 -13.41
C ARG A 191 -8.13 -5.19 -12.07
N LYS A 192 -7.72 -6.18 -11.29
CA LYS A 192 -8.33 -6.45 -9.97
C LYS A 192 -8.06 -5.34 -8.95
N SER A 193 -6.92 -4.67 -9.00
CA SER A 193 -6.64 -3.52 -8.12
C SER A 193 -7.51 -2.31 -8.46
N ILE A 194 -7.82 -2.10 -9.75
CA ILE A 194 -8.78 -1.07 -10.19
C ILE A 194 -10.19 -1.37 -9.67
N ILE A 195 -10.63 -2.64 -9.69
CA ILE A 195 -11.94 -3.03 -9.13
C ILE A 195 -12.05 -2.63 -7.65
N LEU A 196 -10.97 -2.82 -6.87
CA LEU A 196 -10.97 -2.39 -5.46
C LEU A 196 -11.05 -0.86 -5.35
N ALA A 197 -10.30 -0.13 -6.18
CA ALA A 197 -10.33 1.34 -6.19
C ALA A 197 -11.74 1.88 -6.55
N GLU A 198 -12.39 1.29 -7.55
CA GLU A 198 -13.75 1.65 -7.94
C GLU A 198 -14.78 1.27 -6.87
N GLY A 199 -14.61 0.13 -6.22
CA GLY A 199 -15.41 -0.28 -5.07
C GLY A 199 -15.30 0.72 -3.92
N ALA A 200 -14.08 1.21 -3.61
CA ALA A 200 -13.85 2.26 -2.61
C ALA A 200 -14.55 3.57 -2.98
N MET A 201 -14.45 3.99 -4.24
CA MET A 201 -15.13 5.19 -4.74
C MET A 201 -16.66 5.09 -4.67
N LYS A 202 -17.21 3.90 -4.93
CA LYS A 202 -18.66 3.65 -4.76
C LYS A 202 -19.04 3.71 -3.28
N SER A 203 -18.24 3.07 -2.42
CA SER A 203 -18.50 3.03 -0.98
C SER A 203 -18.54 4.41 -0.32
N ILE A 204 -17.61 5.31 -0.70
CA ILE A 204 -17.65 6.71 -0.21
C ILE A 204 -18.96 7.41 -0.57
N LYS A 205 -19.47 7.19 -1.79
CA LYS A 205 -20.72 7.80 -2.26
C LYS A 205 -21.94 7.20 -1.57
N SER A 206 -22.00 5.87 -1.48
CA SER A 206 -23.12 5.15 -0.88
C SER A 206 -23.11 5.16 0.64
N LYS A 207 -21.95 5.43 1.27
CA LYS A 207 -21.71 5.33 2.73
C LYS A 207 -21.99 3.93 3.29
N LYS A 208 -21.82 2.89 2.46
CA LYS A 208 -22.08 1.47 2.77
C LYS A 208 -20.93 0.59 2.33
N PHE A 209 -20.93 -0.65 2.83
CA PHE A 209 -20.10 -1.69 2.26
C PHE A 209 -20.55 -2.01 0.83
N GLU A 210 -19.60 -2.00 -0.09
CA GLU A 210 -19.82 -2.37 -1.49
C GLU A 210 -19.33 -3.79 -1.76
N LYS A 211 -20.14 -4.56 -2.51
CA LYS A 211 -19.74 -5.88 -3.01
C LYS A 211 -18.76 -5.73 -4.18
N LEU A 212 -17.69 -6.50 -4.15
CA LEU A 212 -16.69 -6.53 -5.24
C LEU A 212 -17.02 -7.61 -6.24
N ILE A 213 -17.06 -7.26 -7.53
CA ILE A 213 -17.33 -8.16 -8.67
C ILE A 213 -16.11 -8.15 -9.56
N TYR A 214 -15.48 -9.32 -9.77
CA TYR A 214 -14.23 -9.50 -10.53
C TYR A 214 -14.45 -9.92 -11.97
#